data_cc65ed8bc5f03be662156d32ba181051
#
_entry.id   cc65ed8bc5f03be662156d32ba181051
#
_cell.length_a   1.000
_cell.length_b   1.000
_cell.length_c   1.000
_cell.angle_alpha   90.00
_cell.angle_beta   90.00
_cell.angle_gamma   90.00
#
_symmetry.space_group_name_H-M   'P 1'
#
loop_
_entity.id
_entity.type
_entity.pdbx_description
1 polymer ?
#
loop_
_entity_poly.entity_id
_entity_poly.type
_entity_poly.pdbx_seq_one_letter_code
_entity_poly.pdbx_strand_id
1 'polypeptide(L)'
;EFYGADGMEGIIHPLNDDWMIGSLQFGGKRRTKDGGYNQDGVNPDDFSGDWVTPLMYDPNDQMTIYTMTNILYRSDDFGSTWNTLGDSFLEGNIQNAAIAENSSAIAISNYNRLKISYDGGMTFTEISQSLPNQFITDIAFDPNNDDTIIVTYGTYGNNNQKVYLSENQGETWQNITYNLGNMPIRSVVIDHT
;
A
#
# COMPACT_ATOMS: atom_id res chain seq x y z
N GLU A 1 2.22 27.47 -3.56
CA GLU A 1 1.76 26.38 -4.43
C GLU A 1 2.84 25.30 -4.41
N PHE A 2 2.51 24.11 -3.90
CA PHE A 2 3.47 23.02 -3.76
C PHE A 2 3.73 22.29 -5.10
N TYR A 3 2.73 22.34 -6.03
CA TYR A 3 2.82 21.72 -7.36
C TYR A 3 2.11 22.55 -8.42
N GLY A 4 2.67 22.55 -9.62
CA GLY A 4 2.04 23.08 -10.83
C GLY A 4 1.40 22.00 -11.70
N ALA A 5 0.87 20.92 -11.10
CA ALA A 5 0.27 19.76 -11.78
C ALA A 5 -0.85 19.15 -10.91
N ASP A 6 -1.51 18.11 -11.39
CA ASP A 6 -2.50 17.38 -10.60
C ASP A 6 -1.81 16.69 -9.43
N GLY A 7 -2.18 17.07 -8.20
CA GLY A 7 -1.74 16.41 -6.98
C GLY A 7 -2.46 15.07 -6.81
N MET A 8 -1.73 14.04 -6.40
CA MET A 8 -2.23 12.69 -6.16
C MET A 8 -2.17 12.35 -4.67
N GLU A 9 -1.18 11.58 -4.26
CA GLU A 9 -0.98 11.20 -2.86
C GLU A 9 -0.07 12.21 -2.16
N GLY A 10 -0.23 12.33 -0.84
CA GLY A 10 0.63 13.21 -0.04
C GLY A 10 0.76 12.71 1.39
N ILE A 11 1.95 12.87 1.94
CA ILE A 11 2.25 12.55 3.33
C ILE A 11 2.91 13.74 4.03
N ILE A 12 2.60 13.91 5.30
CA ILE A 12 3.22 14.90 6.19
C ILE A 12 3.94 14.12 7.29
N HIS A 13 5.19 14.46 7.56
CA HIS A 13 5.99 13.78 8.59
C HIS A 13 5.30 13.93 9.97
N PRO A 14 5.08 12.83 10.71
CA PRO A 14 4.22 12.84 11.90
C PRO A 14 4.73 13.71 13.05
N LEU A 15 6.03 14.02 13.11
CA LEU A 15 6.63 14.86 14.15
C LEU A 15 7.16 16.22 13.65
N ASN A 16 7.04 16.50 12.36
CA ASN A 16 7.53 17.77 11.80
C ASN A 16 6.72 18.14 10.56
N ASP A 17 5.75 18.99 10.71
CA ASP A 17 4.82 19.44 9.68
C ASP A 17 5.45 20.30 8.57
N ASP A 18 6.69 20.77 8.77
CA ASP A 18 7.49 21.38 7.68
C ASP A 18 7.98 20.34 6.66
N TRP A 19 7.97 19.05 7.01
CA TRP A 19 8.41 17.96 6.14
C TRP A 19 7.21 17.29 5.48
N MET A 20 7.13 17.44 4.17
CA MET A 20 6.05 16.89 3.36
C MET A 20 6.58 16.27 2.08
N ILE A 21 5.94 15.22 1.63
CA ILE A 21 6.12 14.69 0.27
C ILE A 21 4.74 14.64 -0.38
N GLY A 22 4.65 15.11 -1.60
CA GLY A 22 3.48 14.93 -2.42
C GLY A 22 3.85 14.27 -3.74
N SER A 23 2.90 13.56 -4.33
CA SER A 23 3.06 12.93 -5.63
C SER A 23 2.25 13.64 -6.71
N LEU A 24 2.73 13.51 -7.93
CA LEU A 24 2.09 13.91 -9.18
C LEU A 24 1.62 12.66 -9.93
N GLN A 25 0.97 12.88 -11.08
CA GLN A 25 0.66 11.79 -12.01
C GLN A 25 1.92 10.97 -12.32
N PHE A 26 1.72 9.67 -12.53
CA PHE A 26 2.77 8.69 -12.80
C PHE A 26 3.82 8.58 -11.69
N GLY A 27 3.42 8.99 -10.47
CA GLY A 27 4.20 8.84 -9.26
C GLY A 27 5.39 9.79 -9.11
N GLY A 28 5.48 10.85 -9.91
CA GLY A 28 6.47 11.90 -9.71
C GLY A 28 6.36 12.46 -8.28
N LYS A 29 7.47 12.56 -7.53
CA LYS A 29 7.45 12.99 -6.13
C LYS A 29 8.28 14.22 -5.90
N ARG A 30 7.75 15.11 -5.08
CA ARG A 30 8.48 16.27 -4.57
C ARG A 30 8.38 16.29 -3.05
N ARG A 31 9.49 16.63 -2.43
CA ARG A 31 9.64 16.79 -0.99
C ARG A 31 9.96 18.23 -0.63
N THR A 32 9.44 18.70 0.48
CA THR A 32 9.92 19.87 1.20
C THR A 32 10.34 19.47 2.62
N LYS A 33 11.28 20.23 3.19
CA LYS A 33 11.70 20.12 4.60
C LYS A 33 11.66 21.49 5.31
N ASP A 34 10.95 22.45 4.73
CA ASP A 34 10.87 23.84 5.21
C ASP A 34 9.48 24.47 4.96
N GLY A 35 8.42 23.69 5.10
CA GLY A 35 7.04 24.16 4.96
C GLY A 35 6.65 24.56 3.54
N GLY A 36 7.37 24.07 2.52
CA GLY A 36 7.06 24.32 1.11
C GLY A 36 7.82 25.47 0.46
N TYR A 37 8.78 26.10 1.16
CA TYR A 37 9.59 27.17 0.57
C TYR A 37 10.57 26.64 -0.48
N ASN A 38 11.20 25.51 -0.21
CA ASN A 38 12.05 24.79 -1.17
C ASN A 38 11.52 23.38 -1.41
N GLN A 39 11.81 22.84 -2.61
CA GLN A 39 11.33 21.52 -3.03
C GLN A 39 12.38 20.77 -3.81
N ASP A 40 12.56 19.48 -3.49
CA ASP A 40 13.45 18.56 -4.17
C ASP A 40 12.63 17.46 -4.88
N GLY A 41 13.09 17.04 -6.06
CA GLY A 41 12.63 15.80 -6.68
C GLY A 41 13.21 14.60 -5.90
N VAL A 42 12.36 13.64 -5.52
CA VAL A 42 12.75 12.51 -4.65
C VAL A 42 12.24 11.17 -5.17
N ASN A 43 12.28 10.97 -6.48
CA ASN A 43 11.91 9.67 -7.06
C ASN A 43 13.04 8.65 -6.91
N PRO A 44 12.70 7.34 -6.82
CA PRO A 44 13.66 6.30 -7.22
C PRO A 44 14.17 6.51 -8.64
N ASP A 45 15.34 5.99 -8.96
CA ASP A 45 15.88 6.04 -10.31
C ASP A 45 14.96 5.31 -11.31
N ASP A 46 14.84 5.86 -12.52
CA ASP A 46 14.00 5.31 -13.61
C ASP A 46 12.54 5.01 -13.23
N PHE A 47 12.00 5.74 -12.24
CA PHE A 47 10.68 5.52 -11.68
C PHE A 47 9.57 6.01 -12.60
N SER A 48 8.64 5.13 -12.95
CA SER A 48 7.40 5.47 -13.65
C SER A 48 6.26 4.61 -13.11
N GLY A 49 5.40 5.20 -12.31
CA GLY A 49 4.25 4.55 -11.70
C GLY A 49 2.96 4.68 -12.53
N ASP A 50 1.86 4.25 -11.95
CA ASP A 50 0.52 4.47 -12.49
C ASP A 50 0.08 5.93 -12.35
N TRP A 51 -1.05 6.28 -12.96
CA TRP A 51 -1.63 7.63 -12.87
C TRP A 51 -1.71 8.10 -11.42
N VAL A 52 -2.22 7.26 -10.51
CA VAL A 52 -2.10 7.40 -9.06
C VAL A 52 -1.17 6.31 -8.57
N THR A 53 -0.03 6.69 -8.01
CA THR A 53 0.96 5.76 -7.48
C THR A 53 0.95 5.85 -5.97
N PRO A 54 0.75 4.75 -5.24
CA PRO A 54 0.71 4.77 -3.79
C PRO A 54 1.99 5.32 -3.15
N LEU A 55 1.80 6.10 -2.09
CA LEU A 55 2.85 6.66 -1.24
C LEU A 55 2.42 6.48 0.21
N MET A 56 3.18 5.74 1.00
CA MET A 56 2.78 5.29 2.34
C MET A 56 3.88 5.51 3.36
N TYR A 57 3.48 5.70 4.63
CA TYR A 57 4.37 5.59 5.78
C TYR A 57 4.54 4.15 6.24
N ASP A 58 5.70 3.89 6.87
CA ASP A 58 5.86 2.76 7.78
C ASP A 58 5.23 3.14 9.14
N PRO A 59 4.24 2.39 9.65
CA PRO A 59 3.67 2.69 10.96
C PRO A 59 4.66 2.51 12.12
N ASN A 60 5.77 1.82 11.89
CA ASN A 60 6.78 1.48 12.89
C ASN A 60 7.97 2.45 12.90
N ASP A 61 8.17 3.23 11.80
CA ASP A 61 9.28 4.17 11.68
C ASP A 61 8.88 5.42 10.88
N GLN A 62 9.01 6.57 11.53
CA GLN A 62 8.58 7.86 10.98
C GLN A 62 9.45 8.37 9.81
N MET A 63 10.65 7.87 9.64
CA MET A 63 11.52 8.21 8.51
C MET A 63 11.33 7.27 7.32
N THR A 64 10.70 6.13 7.55
CA THR A 64 10.50 5.09 6.54
C THR A 64 9.21 5.31 5.76
N ILE A 65 9.33 5.34 4.45
CA ILE A 65 8.22 5.49 3.50
C ILE A 65 8.37 4.50 2.36
N TYR A 66 7.22 4.18 1.74
CA TYR A 66 7.15 3.26 0.61
C TYR A 66 6.47 3.91 -0.58
N THR A 67 6.89 3.50 -1.76
CA THR A 67 6.20 3.75 -3.03
C THR A 67 6.37 2.53 -3.94
N MET A 68 5.62 2.45 -5.02
CA MET A 68 5.61 1.23 -5.81
C MET A 68 5.36 1.46 -7.31
N THR A 69 5.91 0.55 -8.10
CA THR A 69 5.56 0.30 -9.49
C THR A 69 5.17 -1.19 -9.59
N ASN A 70 5.75 -1.94 -10.50
CA ASN A 70 5.69 -3.41 -10.46
C ASN A 70 6.64 -4.02 -9.39
N ILE A 71 7.37 -3.19 -8.66
CA ILE A 71 8.20 -3.53 -7.50
C ILE A 71 7.94 -2.55 -6.37
N LEU A 72 8.14 -2.98 -5.12
CA LEU A 72 8.05 -2.13 -3.94
C LEU A 72 9.38 -1.43 -3.70
N TYR A 73 9.33 -0.12 -3.44
CA TYR A 73 10.46 0.71 -3.05
C TYR A 73 10.31 1.16 -1.61
N ARG A 74 11.39 1.11 -0.86
CA ARG A 74 11.50 1.60 0.52
C ARG A 74 12.59 2.67 0.62
N SER A 75 12.28 3.74 1.33
CA SER A 75 13.22 4.76 1.75
C SER A 75 13.23 4.82 3.27
N ASP A 76 14.41 4.82 3.90
CA ASP A 76 14.59 4.94 5.35
C ASP A 76 15.02 6.36 5.75
N ASP A 77 14.98 7.32 4.83
CA ASP A 77 15.47 8.69 5.00
C ASP A 77 14.52 9.76 4.42
N PHE A 78 13.23 9.43 4.49
CA PHE A 78 12.16 10.30 4.01
C PHE A 78 12.32 10.69 2.53
N GLY A 79 12.66 9.72 1.68
CA GLY A 79 12.73 9.85 0.23
C GLY A 79 14.06 10.37 -0.31
N SER A 80 15.14 10.42 0.50
CA SER A 80 16.45 10.84 -0.02
C SER A 80 17.13 9.74 -0.80
N THR A 81 17.00 8.49 -0.34
CA THR A 81 17.47 7.29 -1.04
C THR A 81 16.39 6.21 -1.07
N TRP A 82 16.46 5.32 -2.06
CA TRP A 82 15.48 4.27 -2.26
C TRP A 82 16.13 2.92 -2.52
N ASN A 83 15.57 1.88 -1.91
CA ASN A 83 15.92 0.49 -2.12
C ASN A 83 14.71 -0.27 -2.66
N THR A 84 14.92 -1.22 -3.56
CA THR A 84 13.87 -2.13 -4.00
C THR A 84 13.74 -3.30 -3.03
N LEU A 85 12.51 -3.76 -2.82
CA LEU A 85 12.19 -4.89 -1.97
C LEU A 85 11.59 -6.04 -2.78
N GLY A 86 12.11 -7.25 -2.55
CA GLY A 86 11.64 -8.48 -3.19
C GLY A 86 11.73 -8.46 -4.72
N ASP A 87 11.00 -9.39 -5.33
CA ASP A 87 10.90 -9.50 -6.77
C ASP A 87 9.73 -8.67 -7.32
N SER A 88 9.86 -8.18 -8.55
CA SER A 88 8.78 -7.50 -9.23
C SER A 88 7.56 -8.41 -9.44
N PHE A 89 6.36 -7.83 -9.49
CA PHE A 89 5.23 -8.49 -10.10
C PHE A 89 5.49 -8.65 -11.61
N LEU A 90 5.28 -9.87 -12.12
CA LEU A 90 5.48 -10.14 -13.55
C LEU A 90 4.41 -9.48 -14.43
N GLU A 91 3.24 -9.13 -13.86
CA GLU A 91 2.08 -8.59 -14.57
C GLU A 91 1.53 -7.35 -13.86
N GLY A 92 1.85 -6.17 -14.38
CA GLY A 92 1.30 -4.89 -13.93
C GLY A 92 1.89 -4.35 -12.64
N ASN A 93 1.45 -3.15 -12.27
CA ASN A 93 1.92 -2.45 -11.09
C ASN A 93 1.21 -2.91 -9.80
N ILE A 94 1.89 -2.78 -8.68
CA ILE A 94 1.32 -2.89 -7.35
C ILE A 94 0.38 -1.70 -7.15
N GLN A 95 -0.85 -1.97 -6.75
CA GLN A 95 -1.89 -0.95 -6.60
C GLN A 95 -2.25 -0.70 -5.14
N ASN A 96 -2.06 -1.70 -4.29
CA ASN A 96 -2.28 -1.57 -2.86
C ASN A 96 -1.15 -2.24 -2.09
N ALA A 97 -0.81 -1.66 -0.95
CA ALA A 97 0.08 -2.26 0.02
C ALA A 97 -0.44 -1.97 1.44
N ALA A 98 -0.13 -2.86 2.36
CA ALA A 98 -0.33 -2.67 3.79
C ALA A 98 0.95 -3.07 4.52
N ILE A 99 1.30 -2.31 5.55
CA ILE A 99 2.42 -2.59 6.44
C ILE A 99 1.83 -2.79 7.83
N ALA A 100 2.17 -3.91 8.45
CA ALA A 100 1.66 -4.24 9.77
C ALA A 100 2.32 -3.37 10.85
N GLU A 101 1.55 -2.99 11.86
CA GLU A 101 2.07 -2.35 13.05
C GLU A 101 2.85 -3.35 13.92
N ASN A 102 3.94 -2.88 14.52
CA ASN A 102 4.76 -3.66 15.46
C ASN A 102 5.38 -4.96 14.90
N SER A 103 5.42 -5.09 13.57
CA SER A 103 6.03 -6.24 12.89
C SER A 103 6.71 -5.83 11.60
N SER A 104 7.33 -6.79 10.91
CA SER A 104 7.92 -6.60 9.58
C SER A 104 7.03 -7.12 8.44
N ALA A 105 5.76 -7.43 8.72
CA ALA A 105 4.87 -7.95 7.71
C ALA A 105 4.43 -6.88 6.72
N ILE A 106 4.49 -7.22 5.44
CA ILE A 106 4.09 -6.36 4.32
C ILE A 106 3.22 -7.18 3.37
N ALA A 107 2.03 -6.69 3.08
CA ALA A 107 1.17 -7.25 2.04
C ALA A 107 1.10 -6.30 0.84
N ILE A 108 1.18 -6.85 -0.36
CA ILE A 108 1.10 -6.09 -1.61
C ILE A 108 0.14 -6.77 -2.58
N SER A 109 -0.63 -5.98 -3.32
CA SER A 109 -1.49 -6.51 -4.37
C SER A 109 -1.40 -5.72 -5.67
N ASN A 110 -1.53 -6.45 -6.78
CA ASN A 110 -1.97 -5.88 -8.04
C ASN A 110 -3.42 -6.30 -8.29
N TYR A 111 -3.94 -6.13 -9.48
CA TYR A 111 -5.36 -6.33 -9.84
C TYR A 111 -6.08 -7.43 -9.03
N ASN A 112 -5.61 -8.69 -9.05
CA ASN A 112 -6.26 -9.84 -8.42
C ASN A 112 -5.30 -10.76 -7.66
N ARG A 113 -4.02 -10.41 -7.62
CA ARG A 113 -2.99 -11.18 -6.93
C ARG A 113 -2.60 -10.48 -5.64
N LEU A 114 -2.42 -11.26 -4.59
CA LEU A 114 -2.01 -10.83 -3.27
C LEU A 114 -0.76 -11.60 -2.86
N LYS A 115 0.27 -10.87 -2.46
CA LYS A 115 1.50 -11.44 -1.91
C LYS A 115 1.77 -10.88 -0.53
N ILE A 116 2.40 -11.67 0.32
CA ILE A 116 2.79 -11.29 1.67
C ILE A 116 4.26 -11.60 1.94
N SER A 117 4.88 -10.75 2.73
CA SER A 117 6.22 -10.91 3.29
C SER A 117 6.14 -10.81 4.81
N TYR A 118 6.92 -11.62 5.53
CA TYR A 118 7.13 -11.52 6.99
C TYR A 118 8.60 -11.20 7.34
N ASP A 119 9.42 -10.92 6.34
CA ASP A 119 10.86 -10.63 6.46
C ASP A 119 11.25 -9.21 6.02
N GLY A 120 10.31 -8.27 6.14
CA GLY A 120 10.53 -6.86 5.78
C GLY A 120 10.58 -6.61 4.27
N GLY A 121 9.95 -7.47 3.47
CA GLY A 121 9.90 -7.34 2.02
C GLY A 121 11.08 -8.00 1.28
N MET A 122 11.92 -8.79 1.95
CA MET A 122 13.00 -9.51 1.28
C MET A 122 12.47 -10.64 0.39
N THR A 123 11.47 -11.37 0.86
CA THR A 123 10.78 -12.39 0.08
C THR A 123 9.26 -12.23 0.17
N PHE A 124 8.55 -12.54 -0.91
CA PHE A 124 7.10 -12.49 -0.98
C PHE A 124 6.50 -13.83 -1.39
N THR A 125 5.51 -14.29 -0.64
CA THR A 125 4.72 -15.50 -0.95
C THR A 125 3.35 -15.10 -1.47
N GLU A 126 2.89 -15.72 -2.56
CA GLU A 126 1.54 -15.50 -3.08
C GLU A 126 0.52 -16.25 -2.23
N ILE A 127 -0.54 -15.53 -1.80
CA ILE A 127 -1.61 -16.04 -0.94
C ILE A 127 -3.00 -15.85 -1.53
N SER A 128 -3.11 -15.56 -2.83
CA SER A 128 -4.39 -15.28 -3.51
C SER A 128 -5.09 -16.51 -4.12
N GLN A 129 -4.54 -17.73 -4.00
CA GLN A 129 -5.03 -18.91 -4.76
C GLN A 129 -6.50 -19.29 -4.46
N SER A 130 -6.98 -19.04 -3.24
CA SER A 130 -8.38 -19.32 -2.83
C SER A 130 -9.27 -18.07 -2.81
N LEU A 131 -8.74 -16.93 -3.19
CA LEU A 131 -9.46 -15.67 -3.29
C LEU A 131 -10.17 -15.52 -4.64
N PRO A 132 -11.24 -14.71 -4.75
CA PRO A 132 -11.88 -14.42 -6.01
C PRO A 132 -10.93 -13.73 -7.00
N ASN A 133 -10.99 -14.13 -8.26
CA ASN A 133 -10.29 -13.45 -9.35
C ASN A 133 -10.99 -12.12 -9.70
N GLN A 134 -10.85 -11.12 -8.82
CA GLN A 134 -11.48 -9.81 -8.91
C GLN A 134 -10.49 -8.73 -8.49
N PHE A 135 -10.84 -7.47 -8.78
CA PHE A 135 -10.02 -6.31 -8.41
C PHE A 135 -9.97 -6.10 -6.90
N ILE A 136 -8.79 -6.30 -6.31
CA ILE A 136 -8.48 -5.99 -4.91
C ILE A 136 -8.40 -4.48 -4.76
N THR A 137 -9.13 -3.93 -3.82
CA THR A 137 -9.22 -2.48 -3.59
C THR A 137 -8.50 -2.02 -2.35
N ASP A 138 -8.36 -2.88 -1.36
CA ASP A 138 -7.65 -2.54 -0.13
C ASP A 138 -7.25 -3.80 0.64
N ILE A 139 -6.23 -3.64 1.49
CA ILE A 139 -5.67 -4.66 2.37
C ILE A 139 -5.45 -4.01 3.74
N ALA A 140 -5.86 -4.68 4.81
CA ALA A 140 -5.56 -4.25 6.17
C ALA A 140 -5.05 -5.41 7.02
N PHE A 141 -3.99 -5.17 7.79
CA PHE A 141 -3.59 -6.03 8.90
C PHE A 141 -4.35 -5.67 10.17
N ASP A 142 -4.55 -6.63 11.05
CA ASP A 142 -4.91 -6.37 12.44
C ASP A 142 -3.67 -5.80 13.15
N PRO A 143 -3.72 -4.57 13.71
CA PRO A 143 -2.56 -3.95 14.36
C PRO A 143 -2.04 -4.70 15.59
N ASN A 144 -2.83 -5.62 16.18
CA ASN A 144 -2.39 -6.44 17.31
C ASN A 144 -1.96 -7.86 16.90
N ASN A 145 -2.25 -8.27 15.65
CA ASN A 145 -1.97 -9.63 15.17
C ASN A 145 -1.79 -9.64 13.65
N ASP A 146 -0.56 -9.60 13.17
CA ASP A 146 -0.21 -9.60 11.75
C ASP A 146 -0.51 -10.92 11.00
N ASP A 147 -0.92 -11.98 11.71
CA ASP A 147 -1.50 -13.18 11.11
C ASP A 147 -2.91 -12.91 10.56
N THR A 148 -3.56 -11.85 11.05
CA THR A 148 -4.93 -11.48 10.66
C THR A 148 -4.92 -10.40 9.59
N ILE A 149 -5.55 -10.73 8.44
CA ILE A 149 -5.56 -9.88 7.25
C ILE A 149 -6.98 -9.80 6.69
N ILE A 150 -7.41 -8.60 6.32
CA ILE A 150 -8.65 -8.38 5.56
C ILE A 150 -8.31 -7.87 4.16
N VAL A 151 -9.06 -8.38 3.17
CA VAL A 151 -8.97 -7.96 1.77
C VAL A 151 -10.34 -7.58 1.25
N THR A 152 -10.43 -6.48 0.50
CA THR A 152 -11.68 -6.00 -0.10
C THR A 152 -11.64 -5.98 -1.63
N TYR A 153 -12.85 -6.03 -2.23
CA TYR A 153 -13.04 -6.10 -3.68
C TYR A 153 -13.94 -4.99 -4.21
N GLY A 154 -13.51 -4.38 -5.31
CA GLY A 154 -14.12 -3.17 -5.90
C GLY A 154 -15.06 -3.40 -7.08
N THR A 155 -15.48 -4.61 -7.36
CA THR A 155 -16.36 -4.90 -8.50
C THR A 155 -17.83 -4.75 -8.16
N TYR A 156 -18.65 -4.26 -9.09
CA TYR A 156 -20.11 -4.41 -9.03
C TYR A 156 -20.50 -5.85 -9.36
N GLY A 157 -21.67 -6.31 -8.90
CA GLY A 157 -22.01 -7.71 -8.97
C GLY A 157 -21.30 -8.54 -7.91
N ASN A 158 -21.40 -9.86 -7.96
CA ASN A 158 -20.77 -10.75 -6.99
C ASN A 158 -21.05 -10.35 -5.52
N ASN A 159 -22.33 -10.12 -5.20
CA ASN A 159 -22.78 -9.52 -3.93
C ASN A 159 -22.22 -10.19 -2.68
N ASN A 160 -21.85 -11.47 -2.78
CA ASN A 160 -21.35 -12.26 -1.67
C ASN A 160 -19.83 -12.46 -1.70
N GLN A 161 -19.09 -11.65 -2.48
CA GLN A 161 -17.63 -11.79 -2.64
C GLN A 161 -16.95 -10.42 -2.55
N LYS A 162 -17.11 -9.71 -1.43
CA LYS A 162 -16.63 -8.35 -1.25
C LYS A 162 -15.54 -8.20 -0.19
N VAL A 163 -15.60 -9.02 0.87
CA VAL A 163 -14.67 -8.92 2.00
C VAL A 163 -14.27 -10.31 2.44
N TYR A 164 -12.97 -10.53 2.56
CA TYR A 164 -12.38 -11.79 3.01
C TYR A 164 -11.42 -11.55 4.17
N LEU A 165 -11.50 -12.43 5.15
CA LEU A 165 -10.66 -12.45 6.34
C LEU A 165 -9.79 -13.71 6.33
N SER A 166 -8.53 -13.56 6.63
CA SER A 166 -7.62 -14.62 7.04
C SER A 166 -7.17 -14.37 8.48
N GLU A 167 -7.06 -15.41 9.28
CA GLU A 167 -6.52 -15.39 10.65
C GLU A 167 -5.26 -16.25 10.76
N ASN A 168 -4.66 -16.63 9.62
CA ASN A 168 -3.52 -17.53 9.53
C ASN A 168 -2.60 -17.18 8.35
N GLN A 169 -2.19 -15.91 8.26
CA GLN A 169 -1.20 -15.42 7.30
C GLN A 169 -1.59 -15.60 5.83
N GLY A 170 -2.89 -15.70 5.53
CA GLY A 170 -3.39 -15.91 4.17
C GLY A 170 -3.41 -17.37 3.72
N GLU A 171 -3.12 -18.34 4.60
CA GLU A 171 -3.24 -19.78 4.25
C GLU A 171 -4.69 -20.17 3.94
N THR A 172 -5.63 -19.62 4.69
CA THR A 172 -7.07 -19.83 4.44
C THR A 172 -7.83 -18.51 4.54
N TRP A 173 -8.94 -18.42 3.79
CA TRP A 173 -9.77 -17.22 3.71
C TRP A 173 -11.22 -17.52 4.01
N GLN A 174 -11.80 -16.73 4.91
CA GLN A 174 -13.23 -16.73 5.21
C GLN A 174 -13.90 -15.56 4.50
N ASN A 175 -14.97 -15.83 3.75
CA ASN A 175 -15.81 -14.77 3.21
C ASN A 175 -16.68 -14.16 4.33
N ILE A 176 -16.46 -12.89 4.64
CA ILE A 176 -17.20 -12.14 5.65
C ILE A 176 -18.04 -11.01 5.04
N THR A 177 -18.41 -11.13 3.78
CA THR A 177 -19.23 -10.13 3.07
C THR A 177 -20.61 -9.94 3.70
N TYR A 178 -21.19 -11.00 4.28
CA TYR A 178 -22.53 -11.00 4.90
C TYR A 178 -23.60 -10.31 4.02
N ASN A 179 -24.25 -9.26 4.58
CA ASN A 179 -25.32 -8.51 3.95
C ASN A 179 -24.89 -7.18 3.31
N LEU A 180 -23.59 -7.01 3.06
CA LEU A 180 -23.13 -5.88 2.26
C LEU A 180 -23.75 -5.93 0.86
N GLY A 181 -24.27 -4.80 0.42
CA GLY A 181 -24.95 -4.70 -0.89
C GLY A 181 -24.03 -4.94 -2.09
N ASN A 182 -24.60 -4.81 -3.29
CA ASN A 182 -23.88 -4.98 -4.55
C ASN A 182 -22.98 -3.76 -4.91
N MET A 183 -22.37 -3.12 -3.93
CA MET A 183 -21.49 -1.98 -4.14
C MET A 183 -20.01 -2.38 -4.03
N PRO A 184 -19.11 -1.71 -4.75
CA PRO A 184 -17.68 -1.83 -4.52
C PRO A 184 -17.32 -1.44 -3.09
N ILE A 185 -16.50 -2.25 -2.43
CA ILE A 185 -15.84 -1.85 -1.19
C ILE A 185 -14.51 -1.21 -1.58
N ARG A 186 -14.22 -0.04 -1.07
CA ARG A 186 -13.05 0.75 -1.49
C ARG A 186 -11.96 0.80 -0.45
N SER A 187 -12.31 0.66 0.82
CA SER A 187 -11.35 0.71 1.91
C SER A 187 -11.83 -0.12 3.09
N VAL A 188 -10.90 -0.56 3.91
CA VAL A 188 -11.12 -1.31 5.14
C VAL A 188 -10.13 -0.86 6.21
N VAL A 189 -10.58 -0.87 7.44
CA VAL A 189 -9.77 -0.67 8.64
C VAL A 189 -10.24 -1.63 9.72
N ILE A 190 -9.31 -2.13 10.50
CA ILE A 190 -9.61 -2.96 11.67
C ILE A 190 -9.49 -2.06 12.90
N ASP A 191 -10.58 -1.96 13.66
CA ASP A 191 -10.65 -1.19 14.91
C ASP A 191 -10.41 -2.11 16.11
N HIS A 192 -9.74 -1.58 17.14
CA HIS A 192 -9.31 -2.30 18.35
C HIS A 192 -9.99 -1.82 19.64
N THR A 193 -11.18 -1.33 19.56
CA THR A 193 -11.92 -0.96 20.80
C THR A 193 -12.49 -2.15 21.54
#